data_01349f006a850d5110f9e75f57601425
#
_entry.id   01349f006a850d5110f9e75f57601425
#
_cell.length_a   1.000
_cell.length_b   1.000
_cell.length_c   1.000
_cell.angle_alpha   90.00
_cell.angle_beta   90.00
_cell.angle_gamma   90.00
#
_symmetry.space_group_name_H-M   'P 1'
#
loop_
_entity.id
_entity.type
_entity.pdbx_description
1 polymer ?
#
loop_
_entity_poly.entity_id
_entity_poly.type
_entity_poly.pdbx_seq_one_letter_code
_entity_poly.pdbx_strand_id
1 'polypeptide(L)'
;SAAVSVLVKVMVDLATNELGDAAFREKLGHIRFEEQRPVMEQLLSCVYQSTKNSSETTRGAAETVARAIGASYQEWDVEALVAGYRAMVERGLGRELTWETDDITLQNIQARVRAPGVWMLTNIRRALLLATSNRSEAAVGYATMDGDTAGGLSPISGIDKAFLRQWLRWMETSGAAPDIAPIPGLRAVNVQAPTAELRPNEDKQTDES
;
A
#
# COMPACT_ATOMS: atom_id res chain seq x y z
N SER A 1 3.97 -0.69 -0.65
CA SER A 1 3.00 -0.75 0.49
C SER A 1 3.57 -1.55 1.67
N ALA A 2 4.08 -2.78 1.46
CA ALA A 2 4.61 -3.63 2.54
C ALA A 2 5.67 -2.91 3.40
N ALA A 3 6.63 -2.21 2.78
CA ALA A 3 7.68 -1.50 3.52
C ALA A 3 7.11 -0.43 4.47
N VAL A 4 6.12 0.35 4.03
CA VAL A 4 5.46 1.35 4.89
C VAL A 4 4.71 0.69 6.04
N SER A 5 4.00 -0.40 5.78
CA SER A 5 3.26 -1.14 6.82
C SER A 5 4.19 -1.73 7.87
N VAL A 6 5.31 -2.32 7.45
CA VAL A 6 6.35 -2.83 8.36
C VAL A 6 7.03 -1.71 9.14
N LEU A 7 7.27 -0.55 8.52
CA LEU A 7 7.83 0.62 9.22
C LEU A 7 6.91 1.06 10.37
N VAL A 8 5.59 1.11 10.15
CA VAL A 8 4.63 1.43 11.21
C VAL A 8 4.66 0.37 12.32
N LYS A 9 4.73 -0.92 11.97
CA LYS A 9 4.86 -2.02 12.95
C LYS A 9 6.11 -1.86 13.81
N VAL A 10 7.26 -1.62 13.19
CA VAL A 10 8.54 -1.43 13.90
C VAL A 10 8.46 -0.21 14.83
N MET A 11 7.88 0.89 14.36
CA MET A 11 7.67 2.09 15.19
C MET A 11 6.80 1.79 16.42
N VAL A 12 5.72 1.04 16.26
CA VAL A 12 4.83 0.66 17.37
C VAL A 12 5.55 -0.25 18.37
N ASP A 13 6.30 -1.24 17.89
CA ASP A 13 7.03 -2.17 18.75
C ASP A 13 8.11 -1.45 19.56
N LEU A 14 8.92 -0.61 18.90
CA LEU A 14 9.94 0.20 19.56
C LEU A 14 9.34 1.11 20.63
N ALA A 15 8.28 1.83 20.28
CA ALA A 15 7.63 2.73 21.22
C ALA A 15 6.99 1.99 22.40
N THR A 16 6.39 0.83 22.15
CA THR A 16 5.79 0.00 23.20
C THR A 16 6.86 -0.59 24.10
N ASN A 17 8.00 -1.06 23.56
CA ASN A 17 9.11 -1.58 24.32
C ASN A 17 9.78 -0.50 25.19
N GLU A 18 9.90 0.71 24.68
CA GLU A 18 10.53 1.84 25.39
C GLU A 18 9.64 2.44 26.48
N LEU A 19 8.35 2.63 26.18
CA LEU A 19 7.42 3.38 27.03
C LEU A 19 6.50 2.48 27.88
N GLY A 20 6.29 1.25 27.43
CA GLY A 20 5.20 0.39 27.87
C GLY A 20 3.86 0.72 27.16
N ASP A 21 2.97 -0.26 27.08
CA ASP A 21 1.69 -0.15 26.33
C ASP A 21 0.80 1.00 26.84
N ALA A 22 0.68 1.17 28.16
CA ALA A 22 -0.16 2.20 28.73
C ALA A 22 0.32 3.63 28.38
N ALA A 23 1.62 3.91 28.56
CA ALA A 23 2.17 5.22 28.25
C ALA A 23 2.21 5.49 26.74
N PHE A 24 2.40 4.47 25.91
CA PHE A 24 2.29 4.62 24.46
C PHE A 24 0.87 5.00 24.03
N ARG A 25 -0.16 4.34 24.55
CA ARG A 25 -1.57 4.69 24.29
C ARG A 25 -1.90 6.11 24.78
N GLU A 26 -1.39 6.53 25.92
CA GLU A 26 -1.56 7.87 26.45
C GLU A 26 -0.97 8.95 25.51
N LYS A 27 0.24 8.70 24.93
CA LYS A 27 0.83 9.60 23.92
C LYS A 27 -0.01 9.72 22.64
N LEU A 28 -0.80 8.70 22.33
CA LEU A 28 -1.75 8.67 21.22
C LEU A 28 -3.16 9.07 21.66
N GLY A 29 -3.29 9.91 22.66
CA GLY A 29 -4.56 10.29 23.31
C GLY A 29 -5.63 10.89 22.39
N HIS A 30 -5.29 11.23 21.14
CA HIS A 30 -6.24 11.61 20.11
C HIS A 30 -6.98 10.39 19.50
N ILE A 31 -6.48 9.16 19.74
CA ILE A 31 -7.08 7.90 19.31
C ILE A 31 -7.84 7.30 20.50
N ARG A 32 -9.11 6.97 20.30
CA ARG A 32 -9.88 6.21 21.28
C ARG A 32 -9.65 4.72 21.10
N PHE A 33 -8.68 4.17 21.82
CA PHE A 33 -8.37 2.75 21.81
C PHE A 33 -9.43 1.94 22.54
N GLU A 34 -9.88 0.85 21.92
CA GLU A 34 -10.62 -0.20 22.59
C GLU A 34 -9.62 -1.11 23.33
N GLU A 35 -9.76 -1.26 24.66
CA GLU A 35 -8.77 -1.94 25.51
C GLU A 35 -8.50 -3.40 25.10
N GLN A 36 -9.53 -4.09 24.61
CA GLN A 36 -9.44 -5.51 24.24
C GLN A 36 -8.88 -5.77 22.84
N ARG A 37 -8.64 -4.73 22.04
CA ARG A 37 -8.13 -4.88 20.66
C ARG A 37 -6.66 -4.51 20.58
N PRO A 38 -5.88 -5.26 19.76
CA PRO A 38 -4.46 -4.94 19.53
C PRO A 38 -4.27 -3.51 19.02
N VAL A 39 -3.22 -2.85 19.48
CA VAL A 39 -2.90 -1.46 19.08
C VAL A 39 -2.71 -1.36 17.56
N MET A 40 -1.95 -2.29 16.97
CA MET A 40 -1.69 -2.28 15.52
C MET A 40 -2.97 -2.35 14.69
N GLU A 41 -3.94 -3.16 15.09
CA GLU A 41 -5.22 -3.29 14.37
C GLU A 41 -6.03 -1.98 14.37
N GLN A 42 -5.91 -1.21 15.45
CA GLN A 42 -6.60 0.07 15.59
C GLN A 42 -5.85 1.23 14.96
N LEU A 43 -4.52 1.15 14.94
CA LEU A 43 -3.65 2.21 14.45
C LEU A 43 -3.46 2.16 12.92
N LEU A 44 -3.27 0.96 12.35
CA LEU A 44 -2.98 0.79 10.93
C LEU A 44 -4.10 0.08 10.18
N SER A 45 -4.61 0.74 9.16
CA SER A 45 -5.57 0.16 8.20
C SER A 45 -4.92 -0.03 6.85
N CYS A 46 -4.90 -1.26 6.38
CA CYS A 46 -4.44 -1.63 5.04
C CYS A 46 -5.66 -1.88 4.15
N VAL A 47 -5.69 -1.26 2.98
CA VAL A 47 -6.75 -1.45 1.99
C VAL A 47 -6.13 -1.94 0.69
N TYR A 48 -6.46 -3.16 0.28
CA TYR A 48 -6.13 -3.66 -1.04
C TYR A 48 -7.25 -3.28 -2.01
N GLN A 49 -6.90 -2.66 -3.13
CA GLN A 49 -7.89 -2.18 -4.10
C GLN A 49 -7.66 -2.87 -5.44
N SER A 50 -8.50 -3.88 -5.70
CA SER A 50 -8.40 -4.70 -6.90
C SER A 50 -9.07 -4.07 -8.12
N THR A 51 -8.54 -4.39 -9.28
CA THR A 51 -9.16 -4.22 -10.59
C THR A 51 -9.13 -5.56 -11.31
N LYS A 52 -9.71 -5.66 -12.49
CA LYS A 52 -9.62 -6.87 -13.34
C LYS A 52 -8.19 -7.30 -13.68
N ASN A 53 -7.23 -6.39 -13.57
CA ASN A 53 -5.80 -6.68 -13.82
C ASN A 53 -5.06 -7.18 -12.58
N SER A 54 -5.69 -7.18 -11.41
CA SER A 54 -5.10 -7.63 -10.15
C SER A 54 -5.06 -9.16 -10.07
N SER A 55 -3.98 -9.71 -9.51
CA SER A 55 -3.80 -11.15 -9.35
C SER A 55 -4.13 -11.64 -7.94
N GLU A 56 -4.53 -12.91 -7.83
CA GLU A 56 -4.67 -13.60 -6.54
C GLU A 56 -3.36 -13.62 -5.75
N THR A 57 -2.22 -13.64 -6.43
CA THR A 57 -0.90 -13.68 -5.82
C THR A 57 -0.61 -12.39 -5.06
N THR A 58 -0.84 -11.23 -5.66
CA THR A 58 -0.62 -9.93 -5.00
C THR A 58 -1.67 -9.66 -3.93
N ARG A 59 -2.91 -10.09 -4.15
CA ARG A 59 -3.99 -10.01 -3.16
C ARG A 59 -3.65 -10.82 -1.90
N GLY A 60 -3.33 -12.10 -2.07
CA GLY A 60 -2.97 -12.99 -0.97
C GLY A 60 -1.71 -12.53 -0.23
N ALA A 61 -0.73 -11.94 -0.94
CA ALA A 61 0.45 -11.37 -0.31
C ALA A 61 0.11 -10.13 0.54
N ALA A 62 -0.76 -9.24 0.06
CA ALA A 62 -1.19 -8.07 0.81
C ALA A 62 -1.92 -8.46 2.10
N GLU A 63 -2.85 -9.42 2.02
CA GLU A 63 -3.55 -9.96 3.18
C GLU A 63 -2.59 -10.63 4.18
N THR A 64 -1.67 -11.47 3.69
CA THR A 64 -0.68 -12.16 4.52
C THR A 64 0.19 -11.19 5.29
N VAL A 65 0.70 -10.15 4.64
CA VAL A 65 1.51 -9.11 5.29
C VAL A 65 0.69 -8.35 6.33
N ALA A 66 -0.51 -7.89 5.98
CA ALA A 66 -1.36 -7.14 6.91
C ALA A 66 -1.66 -7.94 8.18
N ARG A 67 -1.98 -9.24 8.05
CA ARG A 67 -2.21 -10.15 9.17
C ARG A 67 -0.93 -10.38 9.99
N ALA A 68 0.21 -10.59 9.32
CA ALA A 68 1.48 -10.85 10.00
C ALA A 68 1.95 -9.68 10.87
N ILE A 69 1.61 -8.45 10.51
CA ILE A 69 1.92 -7.24 11.30
C ILE A 69 0.79 -6.85 12.26
N GLY A 70 -0.34 -7.55 12.25
CA GLY A 70 -1.49 -7.27 13.09
C GLY A 70 -2.32 -6.05 12.70
N ALA A 71 -2.20 -5.57 11.46
CA ALA A 71 -2.99 -4.44 10.95
C ALA A 71 -4.43 -4.85 10.60
N SER A 72 -5.36 -3.89 10.61
CA SER A 72 -6.68 -4.12 10.01
C SER A 72 -6.54 -4.21 8.48
N TYR A 73 -7.29 -5.15 7.86
CA TYR A 73 -7.25 -5.36 6.41
C TYR A 73 -8.64 -5.27 5.80
N GLN A 74 -8.73 -4.59 4.67
CA GLN A 74 -9.93 -4.50 3.86
C GLN A 74 -9.58 -4.74 2.39
N GLU A 75 -10.55 -5.26 1.65
CA GLU A 75 -10.45 -5.45 0.21
C GLU A 75 -11.60 -4.75 -0.50
N TRP A 76 -11.29 -3.95 -1.50
CA TRP A 76 -12.27 -3.21 -2.29
C TRP A 76 -12.06 -3.49 -3.77
N ASP A 77 -13.12 -3.84 -4.48
CA ASP A 77 -13.12 -3.89 -5.93
C ASP A 77 -13.44 -2.48 -6.47
N VAL A 78 -12.49 -1.92 -7.21
CA VAL A 78 -12.64 -0.58 -7.81
C VAL A 78 -12.83 -0.61 -9.33
N GLU A 79 -13.00 -1.80 -9.92
CA GLU A 79 -13.15 -1.97 -11.38
C GLU A 79 -14.34 -1.18 -11.93
N ALA A 80 -15.47 -1.17 -11.23
CA ALA A 80 -16.65 -0.39 -11.66
C ALA A 80 -16.38 1.12 -11.76
N LEU A 81 -15.49 1.66 -10.90
CA LEU A 81 -15.09 3.06 -10.94
C LEU A 81 -14.19 3.34 -12.15
N VAL A 82 -13.23 2.45 -12.41
CA VAL A 82 -12.35 2.52 -13.60
C VAL A 82 -13.20 2.51 -14.87
N ALA A 83 -14.12 1.55 -14.99
CA ALA A 83 -15.02 1.42 -16.12
C ALA A 83 -15.93 2.66 -16.29
N GLY A 84 -16.42 3.22 -15.19
CA GLY A 84 -17.25 4.44 -15.19
C GLY A 84 -16.51 5.65 -15.74
N TYR A 85 -15.29 5.91 -15.28
CA TYR A 85 -14.45 7.00 -15.81
C TYR A 85 -14.11 6.80 -17.28
N ARG A 86 -13.71 5.57 -17.65
CA ARG A 86 -13.41 5.22 -19.04
C ARG A 86 -14.61 5.52 -19.94
N ALA A 87 -15.79 5.00 -19.64
CA ALA A 87 -17.00 5.21 -20.43
C ALA A 87 -17.42 6.68 -20.52
N MET A 88 -17.19 7.47 -19.46
CA MET A 88 -17.47 8.91 -19.48
C MET A 88 -16.57 9.65 -20.48
N VAL A 89 -15.28 9.34 -20.48
CA VAL A 89 -14.30 9.97 -21.39
C VAL A 89 -14.51 9.50 -22.84
N GLU A 90 -14.75 8.22 -23.08
CA GLU A 90 -15.03 7.65 -24.41
C GLU A 90 -16.27 8.31 -25.06
N ARG A 91 -17.34 8.54 -24.27
CA ARG A 91 -18.50 9.31 -24.77
C ARG A 91 -18.15 10.74 -25.16
N GLY A 92 -17.30 11.42 -24.37
CA GLY A 92 -16.84 12.78 -24.67
C GLY A 92 -15.97 12.87 -25.92
N LEU A 93 -15.16 11.84 -26.17
CA LEU A 93 -14.26 11.76 -27.32
C LEU A 93 -14.94 11.23 -28.58
N GLY A 94 -16.06 10.52 -28.46
CA GLY A 94 -16.73 9.83 -29.55
C GLY A 94 -15.95 8.62 -30.09
N ARG A 95 -15.00 8.08 -29.31
CA ARG A 95 -14.23 6.88 -29.62
C ARG A 95 -13.91 6.05 -28.38
N GLU A 96 -13.62 4.80 -28.57
CA GLU A 96 -13.10 3.92 -27.52
C GLU A 96 -11.61 4.22 -27.21
N LEU A 97 -11.22 3.97 -25.96
CA LEU A 97 -9.81 3.97 -25.54
C LEU A 97 -9.22 2.56 -25.71
N THR A 98 -8.01 2.47 -26.25
CA THR A 98 -7.33 1.20 -26.49
C THR A 98 -5.95 1.17 -25.82
N TRP A 99 -5.47 -0.02 -25.47
CA TRP A 99 -4.11 -0.16 -24.94
C TRP A 99 -3.02 0.23 -25.93
N GLU A 100 -3.31 0.12 -27.24
CA GLU A 100 -2.36 0.50 -28.29
C GLU A 100 -2.13 2.01 -28.38
N THR A 101 -3.16 2.81 -28.19
CA THR A 101 -3.10 4.28 -28.39
C THR A 101 -3.19 5.09 -27.10
N ASP A 102 -3.78 4.53 -26.03
CA ASP A 102 -4.13 5.24 -24.81
C ASP A 102 -3.54 4.58 -23.54
N ASP A 103 -2.49 3.79 -23.67
CA ASP A 103 -1.89 2.96 -22.63
C ASP A 103 -1.65 3.71 -21.30
N ILE A 104 -0.93 4.83 -21.33
CA ILE A 104 -0.64 5.64 -20.13
C ILE A 104 -1.93 6.15 -19.48
N THR A 105 -2.93 6.53 -20.26
CA THR A 105 -4.23 6.98 -19.75
C THR A 105 -4.94 5.86 -18.99
N LEU A 106 -4.93 4.66 -19.57
CA LEU A 106 -5.57 3.49 -18.97
C LEU A 106 -4.85 2.99 -17.72
N GLN A 107 -3.53 3.14 -17.64
CA GLN A 107 -2.76 2.87 -16.42
C GLN A 107 -3.05 3.92 -15.34
N ASN A 108 -2.94 5.19 -15.69
CA ASN A 108 -3.09 6.29 -14.76
C ASN A 108 -4.48 6.37 -14.10
N ILE A 109 -5.56 6.05 -14.83
CA ILE A 109 -6.89 6.05 -14.21
C ILE A 109 -7.01 4.94 -13.15
N GLN A 110 -6.40 3.78 -13.35
CA GLN A 110 -6.40 2.71 -12.36
C GLN A 110 -5.64 3.09 -11.09
N ALA A 111 -4.54 3.85 -11.21
CA ALA A 111 -3.83 4.35 -10.04
C ALA A 111 -4.65 5.43 -9.31
N ARG A 112 -5.20 6.40 -10.04
CA ARG A 112 -5.94 7.54 -9.46
C ARG A 112 -7.25 7.15 -8.79
N VAL A 113 -7.99 6.20 -9.35
CA VAL A 113 -9.29 5.77 -8.79
C VAL A 113 -9.16 5.18 -7.38
N ARG A 114 -7.98 4.73 -7.00
CA ARG A 114 -7.71 4.21 -5.67
C ARG A 114 -7.62 5.28 -4.59
N ALA A 115 -7.33 6.52 -4.94
CA ALA A 115 -7.12 7.60 -3.97
C ALA A 115 -8.41 8.08 -3.28
N PRO A 116 -9.52 8.38 -3.97
CA PRO A 116 -10.71 8.95 -3.34
C PRO A 116 -11.29 8.09 -2.21
N GLY A 117 -11.37 6.77 -2.41
CA GLY A 117 -11.91 5.85 -1.41
C GLY A 117 -11.09 5.84 -0.11
N VAL A 118 -9.77 5.77 -0.20
CA VAL A 118 -8.91 5.80 0.99
C VAL A 118 -8.87 7.16 1.64
N TRP A 119 -9.00 8.27 0.89
CA TRP A 119 -9.19 9.59 1.46
C TRP A 119 -10.48 9.72 2.26
N MET A 120 -11.60 9.17 1.76
CA MET A 120 -12.86 9.12 2.51
C MET A 120 -12.69 8.35 3.82
N LEU A 121 -12.07 7.17 3.78
CA LEU A 121 -11.79 6.38 4.97
C LEU A 121 -10.92 7.14 5.97
N THR A 122 -9.88 7.81 5.48
CA THR A 122 -8.96 8.63 6.27
C THR A 122 -9.70 9.77 6.98
N ASN A 123 -10.57 10.48 6.26
CA ASN A 123 -11.37 11.57 6.84
C ASN A 123 -12.34 11.07 7.92
N ILE A 124 -13.03 9.94 7.67
CA ILE A 124 -13.96 9.33 8.64
C ILE A 124 -13.21 8.91 9.91
N ARG A 125 -12.03 8.31 9.76
CA ARG A 125 -11.22 7.82 10.88
C ARG A 125 -10.34 8.90 11.52
N ARG A 126 -10.29 10.12 10.98
CA ARG A 126 -9.36 11.19 11.38
C ARG A 126 -7.91 10.68 11.40
N ALA A 127 -7.54 9.93 10.38
CA ALA A 127 -6.25 9.29 10.24
C ALA A 127 -5.36 10.02 9.23
N LEU A 128 -4.09 9.61 9.17
CA LEU A 128 -3.13 10.08 8.18
C LEU A 128 -3.05 9.06 7.03
N LEU A 129 -3.23 9.51 5.80
CA LEU A 129 -2.99 8.67 4.62
C LEU A 129 -1.49 8.63 4.32
N LEU A 130 -0.92 7.43 4.28
CA LEU A 130 0.48 7.21 3.96
C LEU A 130 0.62 6.87 2.47
N ALA A 131 1.40 7.66 1.74
CA ALA A 131 1.83 7.31 0.39
C ALA A 131 2.94 6.26 0.46
N THR A 132 2.97 5.35 -0.51
CA THR A 132 3.88 4.19 -0.50
C THR A 132 4.91 4.23 -1.62
N SER A 133 4.99 5.33 -2.36
CA SER A 133 5.97 5.58 -3.41
C SER A 133 7.38 5.78 -2.83
N ASN A 134 8.39 5.27 -3.51
CA ASN A 134 9.78 5.32 -3.10
C ASN A 134 10.64 6.21 -4.03
N ARG A 135 11.90 6.45 -3.64
CA ARG A 135 12.81 7.30 -4.41
C ARG A 135 13.07 6.80 -5.83
N SER A 136 13.19 5.51 -6.04
CA SER A 136 13.47 4.95 -7.36
C SER A 136 12.30 5.16 -8.32
N GLU A 137 11.06 4.99 -7.86
CA GLU A 137 9.85 5.27 -8.65
C GLU A 137 9.77 6.74 -9.03
N ALA A 138 10.04 7.64 -8.09
CA ALA A 138 10.10 9.08 -8.36
C ALA A 138 11.20 9.47 -9.35
N ALA A 139 12.39 8.86 -9.23
CA ALA A 139 13.54 9.16 -10.07
C ALA A 139 13.34 8.80 -11.54
N VAL A 140 12.61 7.72 -11.83
CA VAL A 140 12.32 7.28 -13.20
C VAL A 140 10.96 7.77 -13.72
N GLY A 141 10.24 8.55 -12.92
CA GLY A 141 8.90 9.03 -13.28
C GLY A 141 7.82 7.94 -13.27
N TYR A 142 8.07 6.79 -12.66
CA TYR A 142 7.13 5.70 -12.53
C TYR A 142 6.24 5.89 -11.29
N ALA A 143 5.52 7.00 -11.28
CA ALA A 143 4.60 7.36 -10.21
C ALA A 143 3.45 8.19 -10.80
N THR A 144 2.22 7.81 -10.49
CA THR A 144 1.03 8.54 -10.94
C THR A 144 0.67 9.60 -9.91
N MET A 145 0.75 10.88 -10.32
CA MET A 145 0.29 12.00 -9.50
C MET A 145 -1.19 11.82 -9.12
N ASP A 146 -1.51 12.06 -7.85
CA ASP A 146 -2.85 11.85 -7.27
C ASP A 146 -3.36 10.40 -7.30
N GLY A 147 -2.47 9.45 -7.61
CA GLY A 147 -2.70 8.01 -7.54
C GLY A 147 -1.89 7.39 -6.41
N ASP A 148 -0.85 6.65 -6.75
CA ASP A 148 0.08 6.01 -5.79
C ASP A 148 0.90 7.01 -4.96
N THR A 149 1.00 8.27 -5.40
CA THR A 149 1.60 9.36 -4.63
C THR A 149 0.60 10.10 -3.73
N ALA A 150 -0.70 9.75 -3.80
CA ALA A 150 -1.70 10.37 -2.95
C ALA A 150 -1.47 10.00 -1.47
N GLY A 151 -1.29 11.01 -0.63
CA GLY A 151 -1.07 10.82 0.80
C GLY A 151 -0.60 12.10 1.48
N GLY A 152 -0.82 12.20 2.79
CA GLY A 152 -0.36 13.32 3.61
C GLY A 152 1.10 13.20 4.06
N LEU A 153 1.67 11.99 3.97
CA LEU A 153 3.06 11.69 4.31
C LEU A 153 3.58 10.55 3.44
N SER A 154 4.82 10.69 2.96
CA SER A 154 5.55 9.67 2.19
C SER A 154 6.77 9.17 2.97
N PRO A 155 6.64 8.18 3.86
CA PRO A 155 7.71 7.78 4.79
C PRO A 155 8.96 7.23 4.10
N ILE A 156 8.83 6.69 2.89
CA ILE A 156 9.90 6.02 2.14
C ILE A 156 10.32 6.76 0.87
N SER A 157 9.86 7.99 0.66
CA SER A 157 10.16 8.77 -0.56
C SER A 157 11.65 9.06 -0.78
N GLY A 158 12.46 9.06 0.28
CA GLY A 158 13.91 9.22 0.22
C GLY A 158 14.70 7.91 0.09
N ILE A 159 14.04 6.75 0.06
CA ILE A 159 14.69 5.43 0.13
C ILE A 159 14.55 4.72 -1.23
N ASP A 160 15.65 4.14 -1.72
CA ASP A 160 15.62 3.39 -2.97
C ASP A 160 15.00 2.00 -2.84
N LYS A 161 14.48 1.50 -3.97
CA LYS A 161 13.76 0.23 -4.04
C LYS A 161 14.66 -0.98 -3.70
N ALA A 162 15.93 -0.93 -4.09
CA ALA A 162 16.88 -2.01 -3.80
C ALA A 162 17.10 -2.16 -2.29
N PHE A 163 17.30 -1.03 -1.59
CA PHE A 163 17.41 -1.03 -0.13
C PHE A 163 16.12 -1.53 0.54
N LEU A 164 14.94 -1.06 0.11
CA LEU A 164 13.66 -1.52 0.67
C LEU A 164 13.46 -3.02 0.51
N ARG A 165 13.81 -3.60 -0.64
CA ARG A 165 13.74 -5.06 -0.87
C ARG A 165 14.70 -5.81 0.06
N GLN A 166 15.91 -5.31 0.23
CA GLN A 166 16.90 -5.91 1.12
C GLN A 166 16.45 -5.82 2.59
N TRP A 167 15.93 -4.67 2.99
CA TRP A 167 15.38 -4.46 4.32
C TRP A 167 14.19 -5.39 4.62
N LEU A 168 13.24 -5.56 3.69
CA LEU A 168 12.11 -6.48 3.86
C LEU A 168 12.57 -7.95 4.01
N ARG A 169 13.60 -8.38 3.27
CA ARG A 169 14.19 -9.71 3.43
C ARG A 169 14.85 -9.89 4.80
N TRP A 170 15.52 -8.85 5.26
CA TRP A 170 16.12 -8.86 6.60
C TRP A 170 15.04 -8.90 7.69
N MET A 171 13.97 -8.14 7.54
CA MET A 171 12.82 -8.16 8.45
C MET A 171 12.08 -9.51 8.44
N GLU A 172 12.06 -10.23 7.32
CA GLU A 172 11.50 -11.59 7.24
C GLU A 172 12.21 -12.56 8.18
N THR A 173 13.55 -12.48 8.27
CA THR A 173 14.38 -13.52 8.89
C THR A 173 15.03 -13.11 10.19
N SER A 174 15.36 -11.85 10.39
CA SER A 174 16.21 -11.38 11.49
C SER A 174 15.50 -10.42 12.46
N GLY A 175 14.50 -9.65 11.97
CA GLY A 175 13.90 -8.59 12.76
C GLY A 175 14.77 -7.32 12.84
N ALA A 176 14.21 -6.20 13.32
CA ALA A 176 14.85 -4.89 13.31
C ALA A 176 15.81 -4.64 14.48
N ALA A 177 15.63 -5.35 15.58
CA ALA A 177 16.45 -5.26 16.80
C ALA A 177 16.26 -6.55 17.63
N PRO A 178 17.06 -6.78 18.68
CA PRO A 178 16.88 -7.95 19.53
C PRO A 178 15.46 -8.14 20.07
N ASP A 179 14.78 -7.03 20.33
CA ASP A 179 13.42 -7.01 20.89
C ASP A 179 12.31 -6.90 19.82
N ILE A 180 12.66 -6.89 18.54
CA ILE A 180 11.71 -6.84 17.42
C ILE A 180 11.81 -8.12 16.62
N ALA A 181 10.83 -8.97 16.79
CA ALA A 181 10.80 -10.29 16.17
C ALA A 181 10.79 -10.22 14.63
N PRO A 182 11.35 -11.24 13.95
CA PRO A 182 11.19 -11.40 12.50
C PRO A 182 9.70 -11.49 12.11
N ILE A 183 9.41 -11.11 10.87
CA ILE A 183 8.07 -11.16 10.29
C ILE A 183 8.06 -12.17 9.12
N PRO A 184 7.91 -13.47 9.37
CA PRO A 184 8.00 -14.50 8.32
C PRO A 184 6.94 -14.34 7.21
N GLY A 185 5.81 -13.68 7.50
CA GLY A 185 4.76 -13.37 6.52
C GLY A 185 5.25 -12.50 5.35
N LEU A 186 6.37 -11.80 5.50
CA LEU A 186 6.99 -11.01 4.43
C LEU A 186 7.50 -11.86 3.26
N ARG A 187 7.71 -13.17 3.48
CA ARG A 187 8.04 -14.12 2.40
C ARG A 187 7.05 -14.01 1.25
N ALA A 188 5.76 -13.81 1.54
CA ALA A 188 4.72 -13.68 0.52
C ALA A 188 4.99 -12.55 -0.49
N VAL A 189 5.68 -11.49 -0.08
CA VAL A 189 6.09 -10.37 -0.96
C VAL A 189 7.52 -10.58 -1.48
N ASN A 190 8.43 -11.06 -0.64
CA ASN A 190 9.86 -11.14 -0.97
C ASN A 190 10.20 -12.14 -2.09
N VAL A 191 9.33 -13.14 -2.33
CA VAL A 191 9.50 -14.12 -3.41
C VAL A 191 8.95 -13.64 -4.75
N GLN A 192 8.24 -12.51 -4.78
CA GLN A 192 7.63 -11.98 -5.99
C GLN A 192 8.54 -10.95 -6.68
N ALA A 193 8.48 -10.92 -8.01
CA ALA A 193 8.97 -9.78 -8.76
C ALA A 193 8.04 -8.58 -8.53
N PRO A 194 8.55 -7.36 -8.35
CA PRO A 194 7.71 -6.17 -8.28
C PRO A 194 6.89 -6.00 -9.56
N THR A 195 5.60 -5.73 -9.40
CA THR A 195 4.68 -5.49 -10.52
C THR A 195 3.65 -4.44 -10.13
N ALA A 196 3.23 -3.62 -11.07
CA ALA A 196 2.17 -2.63 -10.86
C ALA A 196 0.77 -3.17 -11.18
N GLU A 197 0.66 -4.24 -11.97
CA GLU A 197 -0.61 -4.86 -12.41
C GLU A 197 -1.61 -3.82 -12.97
N LEU A 198 -1.12 -2.87 -13.75
CA LEU A 198 -1.93 -1.83 -14.38
C LEU A 198 -2.31 -2.16 -15.82
N ARG A 199 -1.63 -3.13 -16.45
CA ARG A 199 -1.93 -3.67 -17.78
C ARG A 199 -2.61 -5.03 -17.70
N PRO A 200 -3.31 -5.49 -18.76
CA PRO A 200 -3.82 -6.85 -18.83
C PRO A 200 -2.72 -7.89 -18.55
N ASN A 201 -3.07 -8.98 -17.87
CA ASN A 201 -2.12 -10.03 -17.43
C ASN A 201 -1.34 -10.71 -18.56
N GLU A 202 -1.79 -10.61 -19.80
CA GLU A 202 -1.11 -11.15 -20.99
C GLU A 202 0.24 -10.47 -21.23
N ASP A 203 0.41 -9.22 -20.82
CA ASP A 203 1.61 -8.40 -21.04
C ASP A 203 2.69 -8.54 -19.95
N LYS A 204 2.47 -9.36 -18.92
CA LYS A 204 3.40 -9.64 -17.78
C LYS A 204 4.27 -8.44 -17.37
N GLN A 205 3.64 -7.33 -17.12
CA GLN A 205 4.33 -6.10 -16.72
C GLN A 205 5.09 -6.30 -15.40
N THR A 206 6.40 -6.17 -15.46
CA THR A 206 7.26 -6.05 -14.28
C THR A 206 7.86 -4.65 -14.22
N ASP A 207 8.28 -4.20 -13.05
CA ASP A 207 8.95 -2.89 -12.89
C ASP A 207 10.32 -2.84 -13.58
N GLU A 208 10.76 -3.91 -14.22
CA GLU A 208 12.02 -4.05 -14.95
C GLU A 208 11.80 -4.10 -16.48
N SER A 209 10.54 -4.02 -16.94
CA SER A 209 10.15 -4.07 -18.37
C SER A 209 9.81 -2.71 -18.95
#